data_467874951f77c935d52fbcb81027331d
#
_entry.id   467874951f77c935d52fbcb81027331d
#
_cell.length_a   1.000
_cell.length_b   1.000
_cell.length_c   1.000
_cell.angle_alpha   90.00
_cell.angle_beta   90.00
_cell.angle_gamma   90.00
#
_symmetry.space_group_name_H-M   'P 1'
#
loop_
_entity.id
_entity.type
_entity.pdbx_description
1 polymer ?
#
loop_
_entity_poly.entity_id
_entity_poly.type
_entity_poly.pdbx_seq_one_letter_code
_entity_poly.pdbx_strand_id
1 'polypeptide(L)'
;MKKIAVIGTGLSALSLAHHLPSLDITFFEKSWRPGGRISTRKHEEYAFDHGAHYLKIDHGMIGLNEFLEKIDAIKILKGPFCRNISQNSPIEEKEIIVGKEGNESIPLKFHKYLHYPTLFSTKITSIENTNQEYYLKAGEEKFGPFDYVFCAMPFEQSKNLLDKFVDYSDIPNI
;
A
#
# COMPACT_ATOMS: atom_id res chain seq x y z
N MET A 1 1.65 16.99 18.33
CA MET A 1 2.07 15.99 17.33
C MET A 1 1.32 16.31 16.04
N LYS A 2 1.96 16.21 14.87
CA LYS A 2 1.29 16.50 13.59
C LYS A 2 0.31 15.39 13.26
N LYS A 3 -0.93 15.77 12.91
CA LYS A 3 -2.00 14.85 12.50
C LYS A 3 -1.96 14.61 11.00
N ILE A 4 -1.90 13.36 10.61
CA ILE A 4 -1.74 12.98 9.21
C ILE A 4 -2.87 12.04 8.77
N ALA A 5 -3.51 12.39 7.68
CA ALA A 5 -4.39 11.46 6.98
C ALA A 5 -3.62 10.74 5.89
N VAL A 6 -3.75 9.43 5.82
CA VAL A 6 -3.21 8.62 4.73
C VAL A 6 -4.35 7.91 4.00
N ILE A 7 -4.53 8.22 2.72
CA ILE A 7 -5.59 7.63 1.90
C ILE A 7 -5.04 6.41 1.16
N GLY A 8 -5.54 5.24 1.53
CA GLY A 8 -5.07 3.93 1.10
C GLY A 8 -4.25 3.21 2.17
N THR A 9 -4.31 1.87 2.17
CA THR A 9 -3.54 0.98 3.05
C THR A 9 -2.77 -0.07 2.27
N GLY A 10 -2.30 0.32 1.08
CA GLY A 10 -1.35 -0.48 0.31
C GLY A 10 0.05 -0.46 0.94
N LEU A 11 0.95 -1.28 0.41
CA LEU A 11 2.30 -1.42 0.96
C LEU A 11 3.06 -0.09 1.06
N SER A 12 2.88 0.82 0.09
CA SER A 12 3.49 2.16 0.11
C SER A 12 3.02 2.99 1.31
N ALA A 13 1.72 2.97 1.62
CA ALA A 13 1.14 3.67 2.76
C ALA A 13 1.67 3.11 4.10
N LEU A 14 1.72 1.79 4.21
CA LEU A 14 2.21 1.11 5.40
C LEU A 14 3.69 1.34 5.61
N SER A 15 4.49 1.31 4.53
CA SER A 15 5.92 1.63 4.57
C SER A 15 6.16 3.09 4.99
N LEU A 16 5.38 4.04 4.45
CA LEU A 16 5.44 5.45 4.88
C LEU A 16 5.23 5.56 6.39
N ALA A 17 4.17 4.96 6.92
CA ALA A 17 3.85 5.02 8.35
C ALA A 17 4.91 4.35 9.22
N HIS A 18 5.51 3.27 8.76
CA HIS A 18 6.61 2.58 9.45
C HIS A 18 7.84 3.49 9.64
N HIS A 19 8.14 4.33 8.65
CA HIS A 19 9.27 5.25 8.69
C HIS A 19 8.97 6.58 9.42
N LEU A 20 7.72 6.80 9.81
CA LEU A 20 7.26 8.03 10.48
C LEU A 20 6.58 7.73 11.83
N PRO A 21 7.23 6.97 12.75
CA PRO A 21 6.58 6.47 13.96
C PRO A 21 6.20 7.56 14.98
N SER A 22 6.73 8.77 14.83
CA SER A 22 6.45 9.89 15.74
C SER A 22 5.24 10.73 15.31
N LEU A 23 4.52 10.35 14.25
CA LEU A 23 3.39 11.10 13.72
C LEU A 23 2.05 10.46 14.14
N ASP A 24 1.03 11.29 14.27
CA ASP A 24 -0.34 10.87 14.55
C ASP A 24 -1.04 10.54 13.22
N ILE A 25 -0.98 9.28 12.82
CA ILE A 25 -1.45 8.81 11.52
C ILE A 25 -2.83 8.17 11.65
N THR A 26 -3.75 8.58 10.78
CA THR A 26 -5.03 7.91 10.56
C THR A 26 -5.13 7.46 9.10
N PHE A 27 -5.40 6.18 8.90
CA PHE A 27 -5.63 5.61 7.58
C PHE A 27 -7.10 5.66 7.18
N PHE A 28 -7.33 5.88 5.87
CA PHE A 28 -8.65 5.79 5.23
C PHE A 28 -8.57 4.80 4.08
N GLU A 29 -9.31 3.70 4.18
CA GLU A 29 -9.27 2.62 3.20
C GLU A 29 -10.68 2.34 2.66
N LYS A 30 -10.83 2.36 1.33
CA LYS A 30 -12.10 2.10 0.67
C LYS A 30 -12.57 0.65 0.78
N SER A 31 -11.62 -0.27 0.95
CA SER A 31 -11.90 -1.69 1.14
C SER A 31 -12.17 -2.03 2.60
N TRP A 32 -12.69 -3.21 2.85
CA TRP A 32 -12.91 -3.70 4.21
C TRP A 32 -11.63 -4.22 4.90
N ARG A 33 -10.50 -4.25 4.19
CA ARG A 33 -9.19 -4.72 4.68
C ARG A 33 -8.03 -4.00 3.97
N PRO A 34 -6.81 -4.00 4.56
CA PRO A 34 -5.63 -3.46 3.89
C PRO A 34 -5.18 -4.35 2.72
N GLY A 35 -4.39 -3.77 1.77
CA GLY A 35 -3.80 -4.57 0.70
C GLY A 35 -3.50 -3.81 -0.59
N GLY A 36 -4.48 -3.19 -1.19
CA GLY A 36 -4.32 -2.50 -2.47
C GLY A 36 -4.04 -3.48 -3.62
N ARG A 37 -2.92 -3.28 -4.34
CA ARG A 37 -2.50 -4.12 -5.49
C ARG A 37 -1.74 -5.39 -5.09
N ILE A 38 -1.66 -5.70 -3.82
CA ILE A 38 -1.17 -6.98 -3.29
C ILE A 38 -2.37 -7.70 -2.73
N SER A 39 -2.92 -8.64 -3.48
CA SER A 39 -4.14 -9.32 -3.12
C SER A 39 -4.10 -10.78 -3.53
N THR A 40 -4.69 -11.62 -2.70
CA THR A 40 -4.83 -13.05 -2.90
C THR A 40 -6.32 -13.38 -2.95
N ARG A 41 -6.75 -14.16 -3.93
CA ARG A 41 -8.09 -14.73 -3.99
C ARG A 41 -8.02 -16.19 -3.53
N LYS A 42 -8.88 -16.55 -2.59
CA LYS A 42 -9.05 -17.94 -2.15
C LYS A 42 -10.23 -18.56 -2.86
N HIS A 43 -10.06 -19.78 -3.31
CA HIS A 43 -11.12 -20.62 -3.90
C HIS A 43 -10.90 -22.05 -3.43
N GLU A 44 -11.82 -22.56 -2.63
CA GLU A 44 -11.69 -23.84 -1.92
C GLU A 44 -10.38 -23.84 -1.10
N GLU A 45 -9.53 -24.87 -1.28
CA GLU A 45 -8.22 -25.00 -0.63
C GLU A 45 -7.09 -24.23 -1.35
N TYR A 46 -7.37 -23.61 -2.51
CA TYR A 46 -6.38 -22.92 -3.31
C TYR A 46 -6.34 -21.42 -3.02
N ALA A 47 -5.16 -20.83 -3.14
CA ALA A 47 -4.92 -19.41 -3.04
C ALA A 47 -4.18 -18.90 -4.28
N PHE A 48 -4.71 -17.85 -4.91
CA PHE A 48 -4.17 -17.26 -6.14
C PHE A 48 -3.84 -15.80 -5.92
N ASP A 49 -2.56 -15.46 -6.05
CA ASP A 49 -2.11 -14.07 -6.05
C ASP A 49 -2.42 -13.44 -7.42
N HIS A 50 -3.38 -12.51 -7.46
CA HIS A 50 -3.83 -11.89 -8.70
C HIS A 50 -3.44 -10.42 -8.84
N GLY A 51 -2.70 -9.88 -7.88
CA GLY A 51 -2.05 -8.58 -7.96
C GLY A 51 -0.56 -8.74 -8.25
N ALA A 52 0.29 -8.26 -7.34
CA ALA A 52 1.72 -8.56 -7.41
C ALA A 52 1.93 -10.04 -7.08
N HIS A 53 2.53 -10.78 -8.01
CA HIS A 53 2.78 -12.21 -7.82
C HIS A 53 3.95 -12.49 -6.87
N TYR A 54 4.90 -11.56 -6.80
CA TYR A 54 6.06 -11.61 -5.90
C TYR A 54 6.64 -10.21 -5.71
N LEU A 55 7.46 -10.04 -4.69
CA LEU A 55 8.30 -8.87 -4.51
C LEU A 55 9.73 -9.23 -4.92
N LYS A 56 10.41 -8.30 -5.57
CA LYS A 56 11.84 -8.43 -5.86
C LYS A 56 12.64 -8.08 -4.61
N ILE A 57 13.76 -8.78 -4.44
CA ILE A 57 14.78 -8.36 -3.49
C ILE A 57 15.51 -7.18 -4.14
N ASP A 58 15.36 -6.00 -3.56
CA ASP A 58 16.09 -4.81 -3.99
C ASP A 58 17.02 -4.39 -2.85
N HIS A 59 18.28 -4.12 -3.16
CA HIS A 59 19.28 -3.70 -2.17
C HIS A 59 18.90 -2.40 -1.47
N GLY A 60 18.12 -1.53 -2.10
CA GLY A 60 17.55 -0.33 -1.47
C GLY A 60 16.44 -0.59 -0.45
N MET A 61 15.89 -1.81 -0.40
CA MET A 61 14.78 -2.20 0.47
C MET A 61 15.18 -3.21 1.56
N ILE A 62 16.47 -3.37 1.84
CA ILE A 62 16.98 -4.38 2.79
C ILE A 62 16.27 -4.26 4.14
N GLY A 63 16.21 -3.07 4.73
CA GLY A 63 15.57 -2.87 6.03
C GLY A 63 14.08 -3.21 6.05
N LEU A 64 13.36 -3.00 4.94
CA LEU A 64 11.95 -3.39 4.83
C LEU A 64 11.79 -4.91 4.77
N ASN A 65 12.66 -5.60 4.05
CA ASN A 65 12.61 -7.05 3.93
C ASN A 65 12.88 -7.71 5.30
N GLU A 66 13.94 -7.30 6.00
CA GLU A 66 14.25 -7.76 7.34
C GLU A 66 13.11 -7.53 8.33
N PHE A 67 12.47 -6.36 8.23
CA PHE A 67 11.29 -6.06 9.03
C PHE A 67 10.11 -6.99 8.69
N LEU A 68 9.81 -7.22 7.41
CA LEU A 68 8.72 -8.09 6.99
C LEU A 68 8.96 -9.56 7.37
N GLU A 69 10.20 -10.02 7.38
CA GLU A 69 10.59 -11.32 7.94
C GLU A 69 10.37 -11.38 9.46
N LYS A 70 10.81 -10.37 10.19
CA LYS A 70 10.64 -10.26 11.64
C LYS A 70 9.17 -10.35 12.08
N ILE A 71 8.27 -9.76 11.33
CA ILE A 71 6.82 -9.85 11.61
C ILE A 71 6.17 -11.09 10.99
N ASP A 72 6.96 -12.02 10.48
CA ASP A 72 6.51 -13.29 9.90
C ASP A 72 5.57 -13.11 8.67
N ALA A 73 5.74 -12.02 7.92
CA ALA A 73 4.85 -11.69 6.80
C ALA A 73 5.27 -12.35 5.49
N ILE A 74 6.56 -12.65 5.31
CA ILE A 74 7.14 -13.11 4.05
C ILE A 74 7.93 -14.40 4.20
N LYS A 75 8.18 -15.03 3.07
CA LYS A 75 9.19 -16.09 2.88
C LYS A 75 9.95 -15.85 1.58
N ILE A 76 11.20 -16.30 1.54
CA ILE A 76 12.03 -16.25 0.34
C ILE A 76 11.90 -17.59 -0.38
N LEU A 77 11.62 -17.55 -1.66
CA LEU A 77 11.66 -18.72 -2.55
C LEU A 77 12.90 -18.61 -3.44
N LYS A 78 13.66 -19.70 -3.51
CA LYS A 78 14.85 -19.83 -4.37
C LYS A 78 14.57 -20.89 -5.42
N GLY A 79 14.98 -20.63 -6.63
CA GLY A 79 14.91 -21.65 -7.66
C GLY A 79 14.85 -21.10 -9.09
N PRO A 80 14.68 -22.01 -10.04
CA PRO A 80 14.54 -21.66 -11.43
C PRO A 80 13.18 -21.00 -11.70
N PHE A 81 13.21 -19.79 -12.22
CA PHE A 81 12.02 -19.04 -12.64
C PHE A 81 12.07 -18.74 -14.13
N CYS A 82 10.94 -18.93 -14.81
CA CYS A 82 10.74 -18.56 -16.19
C CYS A 82 9.67 -17.48 -16.29
N ARG A 83 9.93 -16.41 -17.05
CA ARG A 83 8.98 -15.32 -17.21
C ARG A 83 7.76 -15.72 -18.04
N ASN A 84 7.99 -16.51 -19.09
CA ASN A 84 6.93 -16.96 -19.97
C ASN A 84 7.32 -18.29 -20.64
N ILE A 85 6.63 -19.37 -20.30
CA ILE A 85 6.90 -20.70 -20.80
C ILE A 85 6.66 -20.78 -22.33
N SER A 86 5.64 -20.11 -22.84
CA SER A 86 5.26 -20.15 -24.25
C SER A 86 6.23 -19.38 -25.18
N GLN A 87 7.11 -18.55 -24.65
CA GLN A 87 8.03 -17.72 -25.43
C GLN A 87 9.50 -18.16 -25.31
N ASN A 88 9.77 -19.40 -24.88
CA ASN A 88 11.13 -19.90 -24.64
C ASN A 88 12.00 -18.92 -23.84
N SER A 89 11.39 -18.20 -22.87
CA SER A 89 12.14 -17.31 -21.99
C SER A 89 13.18 -18.09 -21.22
N PRO A 90 14.38 -17.56 -21.02
CA PRO A 90 15.42 -18.26 -20.28
C PRO A 90 14.95 -18.54 -18.84
N ILE A 91 15.37 -19.70 -18.34
CA ILE A 91 15.20 -20.05 -16.94
C ILE A 91 16.32 -19.37 -16.17
N GLU A 92 15.95 -18.59 -15.16
CA GLU A 92 16.90 -17.85 -14.33
C GLU A 92 16.83 -18.35 -12.89
N GLU A 93 17.98 -18.70 -12.31
CA GLU A 93 18.08 -18.93 -10.88
C GLU A 93 17.99 -17.59 -10.15
N LYS A 94 16.97 -17.42 -9.34
CA LYS A 94 16.79 -16.19 -8.55
C LYS A 94 16.05 -16.43 -7.25
N GLU A 95 16.12 -15.44 -6.40
CA GLU A 95 15.34 -15.34 -5.18
C GLU A 95 14.20 -14.36 -5.37
N ILE A 96 13.02 -14.73 -4.90
CA ILE A 96 11.84 -13.87 -4.86
C ILE A 96 11.22 -13.90 -3.48
N ILE A 97 10.55 -12.82 -3.13
CA ILE A 97 9.82 -12.70 -1.87
C ILE A 97 8.34 -12.89 -2.15
N VAL A 98 7.70 -13.75 -1.37
CA VAL A 98 6.25 -13.96 -1.41
C VAL A 98 5.67 -13.89 0.00
N GLY A 99 4.38 -13.60 0.10
CA GLY A 99 3.66 -13.67 1.35
C GLY A 99 3.60 -15.10 1.89
N LYS A 100 3.74 -15.27 3.19
CA LYS A 100 3.81 -16.58 3.83
C LYS A 100 2.51 -17.39 3.66
N GLU A 101 1.37 -16.71 3.64
CA GLU A 101 0.02 -17.27 3.50
C GLU A 101 -0.71 -16.73 2.25
N GLY A 102 0.05 -16.40 1.18
CA GLY A 102 -0.37 -15.62 0.03
C GLY A 102 0.05 -14.16 0.20
N ASN A 103 0.19 -13.44 -0.91
CA ASN A 103 0.78 -12.11 -0.87
C ASN A 103 -0.06 -11.08 -0.09
N GLU A 104 -1.37 -11.30 0.05
CA GLU A 104 -2.22 -10.45 0.91
C GLU A 104 -1.82 -10.49 2.40
N SER A 105 -1.12 -11.55 2.84
CA SER A 105 -0.64 -11.63 4.23
C SER A 105 0.36 -10.54 4.58
N ILE A 106 1.09 -10.02 3.59
CA ILE A 106 2.09 -8.96 3.78
C ILE A 106 1.44 -7.69 4.31
N PRO A 107 0.53 -7.01 3.59
CA PRO A 107 -0.11 -5.80 4.10
C PRO A 107 -0.97 -6.07 5.34
N LEU A 108 -1.59 -7.24 5.49
CA LEU A 108 -2.38 -7.58 6.68
C LEU A 108 -1.51 -7.61 7.95
N LYS A 109 -0.39 -8.34 7.93
CA LYS A 109 0.54 -8.43 9.07
C LYS A 109 1.23 -7.10 9.33
N PHE A 110 1.62 -6.38 8.28
CA PHE A 110 2.23 -5.07 8.40
C PHE A 110 1.30 -4.05 9.06
N HIS A 111 0.06 -3.95 8.58
CA HIS A 111 -0.96 -3.09 9.17
C HIS A 111 -1.23 -3.43 10.64
N LYS A 112 -1.38 -4.72 10.94
CA LYS A 112 -1.56 -5.20 12.32
C LYS A 112 -0.40 -4.80 13.24
N TYR A 113 0.84 -4.82 12.73
CA TYR A 113 2.02 -4.41 13.50
C TYR A 113 2.03 -2.91 13.81
N LEU A 114 1.59 -2.08 12.87
CA LEU A 114 1.65 -0.62 13.01
C LEU A 114 0.66 -0.07 14.05
N HIS A 115 -0.46 -0.74 14.27
CA HIS A 115 -1.50 -0.36 15.25
C HIS A 115 -2.09 1.06 15.07
N TYR A 116 -2.00 1.66 13.89
CA TYR A 116 -2.59 2.97 13.64
C TYR A 116 -4.12 2.89 13.43
N PRO A 117 -4.87 3.92 13.86
CA PRO A 117 -6.29 4.04 13.54
C PRO A 117 -6.55 3.91 12.05
N THR A 118 -7.53 3.10 11.68
CA THR A 118 -7.89 2.87 10.28
C THR A 118 -9.40 2.83 10.12
N LEU A 119 -9.92 3.68 9.25
CA LEU A 119 -11.31 3.66 8.84
C LEU A 119 -11.40 2.84 7.55
N PHE A 120 -11.84 1.61 7.68
CA PHE A 120 -12.14 0.71 6.56
C PHE A 120 -13.50 1.03 5.94
N SER A 121 -13.73 0.55 4.71
CA SER A 121 -14.95 0.79 3.93
C SER A 121 -15.26 2.29 3.78
N THR A 122 -14.22 3.13 3.87
CA THR A 122 -14.32 4.59 3.84
C THR A 122 -13.62 5.12 2.58
N LYS A 123 -14.41 5.36 1.54
CA LYS A 123 -13.91 5.92 0.27
C LYS A 123 -13.89 7.44 0.34
N ILE A 124 -12.70 8.02 0.44
CA ILE A 124 -12.57 9.48 0.36
C ILE A 124 -12.91 9.95 -1.05
N THR A 125 -13.80 10.94 -1.13
CA THR A 125 -14.33 11.51 -2.37
C THR A 125 -13.87 12.92 -2.64
N SER A 126 -13.46 13.67 -1.59
CA SER A 126 -12.86 15.00 -1.74
C SER A 126 -11.97 15.36 -0.57
N ILE A 127 -11.06 16.31 -0.84
CA ILE A 127 -10.19 16.96 0.13
C ILE A 127 -10.55 18.45 0.12
N GLU A 128 -10.69 19.04 1.29
CA GLU A 128 -10.89 20.48 1.49
C GLU A 128 -9.70 21.04 2.29
N ASN A 129 -9.27 22.24 1.95
CA ASN A 129 -8.31 23.00 2.75
C ASN A 129 -8.98 24.28 3.25
N THR A 130 -8.93 24.48 4.55
CA THR A 130 -9.46 25.69 5.20
C THR A 130 -8.48 26.13 6.26
N ASN A 131 -7.95 27.35 6.17
CA ASN A 131 -6.98 27.90 7.13
C ASN A 131 -5.73 27.02 7.34
N GLN A 132 -5.20 26.42 6.26
CA GLN A 132 -4.06 25.51 6.29
C GLN A 132 -4.32 24.15 6.98
N GLU A 133 -5.56 23.83 7.25
CA GLU A 133 -6.00 22.54 7.77
C GLU A 133 -6.73 21.76 6.67
N TYR A 134 -6.50 20.47 6.64
CA TYR A 134 -7.12 19.58 5.66
C TYR A 134 -8.28 18.81 6.28
N TYR A 135 -9.35 18.69 5.50
CA TYR A 135 -10.52 17.88 5.83
C TYR A 135 -10.80 16.92 4.70
N LEU A 136 -11.13 15.68 5.04
CA LEU A 136 -11.50 14.63 4.10
C LEU A 136 -13.00 14.40 4.14
N LYS A 137 -13.60 14.11 2.99
CA LYS A 137 -15.03 13.72 2.91
C LYS A 137 -15.20 12.32 2.35
N ALA A 138 -16.13 11.56 2.94
CA ALA A 138 -16.61 10.29 2.45
C ALA A 138 -18.15 10.28 2.54
N GLY A 139 -18.83 10.56 1.42
CA GLY A 139 -20.27 10.82 1.41
C GLY A 139 -20.61 12.05 2.25
N GLU A 140 -21.46 11.89 3.25
CA GLU A 140 -21.86 12.96 4.18
C GLU A 140 -20.88 13.13 5.36
N GLU A 141 -19.98 12.18 5.57
CA GLU A 141 -19.02 12.24 6.67
C GLU A 141 -17.85 13.15 6.35
N LYS A 142 -17.40 13.91 7.37
CA LYS A 142 -16.24 14.80 7.29
C LYS A 142 -15.26 14.47 8.42
N PHE A 143 -13.99 14.29 8.06
CA PHE A 143 -12.90 13.93 8.96
C PHE A 143 -11.83 15.02 8.98
N GLY A 144 -11.21 15.26 10.11
CA GLY A 144 -10.18 16.26 10.29
C GLY A 144 -10.38 17.07 11.58
N PRO A 145 -9.60 18.14 11.80
CA PRO A 145 -8.57 18.65 10.89
C PRO A 145 -7.30 17.79 10.88
N PHE A 146 -6.61 17.78 9.74
CA PHE A 146 -5.29 17.20 9.55
C PHE A 146 -4.28 18.26 9.11
N ASP A 147 -3.03 18.12 9.56
CA ASP A 147 -1.93 18.98 9.09
C ASP A 147 -1.45 18.60 7.69
N TYR A 148 -1.49 17.29 7.36
CA TYR A 148 -1.06 16.76 6.06
C TYR A 148 -1.97 15.64 5.58
N VAL A 149 -2.02 15.47 4.25
CA VAL A 149 -2.72 14.37 3.59
C VAL A 149 -1.77 13.68 2.63
N PHE A 150 -1.62 12.37 2.76
CA PHE A 150 -0.87 11.54 1.81
C PHE A 150 -1.84 10.66 1.01
N CYS A 151 -1.78 10.78 -0.32
CA CYS A 151 -2.54 9.92 -1.23
C CYS A 151 -1.66 8.76 -1.68
N ALA A 152 -1.80 7.61 -1.03
CA ALA A 152 -1.03 6.39 -1.32
C ALA A 152 -1.82 5.40 -2.21
N MET A 153 -2.45 5.94 -3.25
CA MET A 153 -3.26 5.20 -4.22
C MET A 153 -2.70 5.40 -5.65
N PRO A 154 -3.16 4.64 -6.66
CA PRO A 154 -2.75 4.85 -8.05
C PRO A 154 -2.97 6.28 -8.51
N PHE A 155 -2.07 6.79 -9.36
CA PHE A 155 -2.05 8.19 -9.82
C PHE A 155 -3.41 8.66 -10.33
N GLU A 156 -4.04 7.91 -11.21
CA GLU A 156 -5.37 8.25 -11.77
C GLU A 156 -6.46 8.44 -10.72
N GLN A 157 -6.36 7.70 -9.59
CA GLN A 157 -7.30 7.84 -8.48
C GLN A 157 -6.96 9.04 -7.58
N SER A 158 -5.67 9.29 -7.35
CA SER A 158 -5.22 10.43 -6.54
C SER A 158 -5.37 11.75 -7.28
N LYS A 159 -5.18 11.77 -8.61
CA LYS A 159 -5.33 12.97 -9.43
C LYS A 159 -6.67 13.64 -9.19
N ASN A 160 -7.77 12.90 -9.23
CA ASN A 160 -9.12 13.44 -9.01
C ASN A 160 -9.32 14.10 -7.63
N LEU A 161 -8.56 13.67 -6.62
CA LEU A 161 -8.59 14.26 -5.28
C LEU A 161 -7.68 15.47 -5.14
N LEU A 162 -6.60 15.50 -5.92
CA LEU A 162 -5.50 16.46 -5.77
C LEU A 162 -5.50 17.57 -6.81
N ASP A 163 -6.35 17.52 -7.84
CA ASP A 163 -6.39 18.48 -8.96
C ASP A 163 -6.43 19.95 -8.51
N LYS A 164 -7.00 20.23 -7.34
CA LYS A 164 -7.09 21.60 -6.78
C LYS A 164 -5.83 22.04 -6.03
N PHE A 165 -4.90 21.11 -5.76
CA PHE A 165 -3.76 21.33 -4.87
C PHE A 165 -2.43 21.12 -5.56
N VAL A 166 -2.39 20.42 -6.69
CA VAL A 166 -1.16 20.01 -7.38
C VAL A 166 -1.23 20.39 -8.84
N ASP A 167 -0.21 21.13 -9.29
CA ASP A 167 0.04 21.32 -10.71
C ASP A 167 0.80 20.10 -11.26
N TYR A 168 0.25 19.46 -12.28
CA TYR A 168 0.82 18.27 -12.90
C TYR A 168 1.61 18.55 -14.16
N SER A 169 1.78 19.83 -14.55
CA SER A 169 2.45 20.23 -15.79
C SER A 169 3.89 19.74 -15.87
N ASP A 170 4.57 19.63 -14.73
CA ASP A 170 5.97 19.20 -14.63
C ASP A 170 6.14 17.69 -14.42
N ILE A 171 5.05 16.93 -14.33
CA ILE A 171 5.13 15.47 -14.18
C ILE A 171 5.22 14.84 -15.56
N PRO A 172 6.34 14.20 -15.90
CA PRO A 172 6.46 13.53 -17.19
C PRO A 172 5.37 12.48 -17.34
N ASN A 173 4.82 12.35 -18.55
CA ASN A 173 3.77 11.40 -18.88
C ASN A 173 4.17 10.00 -18.41
N ILE A 174 3.43 9.52 -17.42
CA ILE A 174 3.56 8.17 -16.86
C ILE A 174 2.69 7.22 -17.69
#